data_743f5dfe044c052a4fd148c507b42b94
#
_entry.id   743f5dfe044c052a4fd148c507b42b94
#
_cell.length_a   1.000
_cell.length_b   1.000
_cell.length_c   1.000
_cell.angle_alpha   90.00
_cell.angle_beta   90.00
_cell.angle_gamma   90.00
#
_symmetry.space_group_name_H-M   'P 1'
#
loop_
_entity.id
_entity.type
_entity.pdbx_description
1 polymer ?
#
loop_
_entity_poly.entity_id
_entity_poly.type
_entity_poly.pdbx_seq_one_letter_code
_entity_poly.pdbx_strand_id
1 'polypeptide(L)'
;ESTTIKTPTAKRTKAILALGLLAKYRRILTGSPVTKSPLDLYTQCGFLDSFLLGFDSYYAFRNRYATMLDRNFGGRRVQIVGGYKKLGELSDKLKNFSYRVLKEDCLDLPPKTYIQREVELTDEQKQIYSTMKSAALASLKGKMATAPHILTQLMRLHQITCGHLKNDDDTITEIKNNRITSLLELLEEVEGKVIIWANYVYDIKQIVKAVSKKYGEDSIVQYYGAVEAEKRQSNIEKFQDPESKARFFVGNPQTGGYGITLTAANNMIYYSNGYDLEKRLQSEDRAHRIGQTKSVTYVDLIAPKTIDEKIRKALRKKINIATEVMGEELREWI
;
A
#
# COMPACT_ATOMS: atom_id res chain seq x y z
N GLU A 1 13.72 -0.11 -9.56
CA GLU A 1 13.09 0.47 -8.34
C GLU A 1 14.08 0.48 -7.19
N SER A 2 14.67 1.66 -6.86
CA SER A 2 15.66 1.80 -5.77
C SER A 2 15.05 1.64 -4.38
N THR A 3 13.74 1.77 -4.22
CA THR A 3 13.04 1.52 -2.95
C THR A 3 13.26 0.11 -2.39
N THR A 4 13.66 -0.85 -3.23
CA THR A 4 14.01 -2.21 -2.79
C THR A 4 15.26 -2.28 -1.91
N ILE A 5 16.11 -1.24 -1.93
CA ILE A 5 17.34 -1.13 -1.13
C ILE A 5 17.25 -0.09 0.00
N LYS A 6 16.06 0.34 0.39
CA LYS A 6 15.84 1.38 1.43
C LYS A 6 16.21 0.95 2.86
N THR A 7 16.33 -0.35 3.14
CA THR A 7 16.61 -0.87 4.49
C THR A 7 18.09 -1.21 4.64
N PRO A 8 18.87 -0.50 5.48
CA PRO A 8 20.33 -0.66 5.57
C PRO A 8 20.77 -2.09 5.97
N THR A 9 19.99 -2.75 6.82
CA THR A 9 20.34 -4.08 7.38
C THR A 9 19.93 -5.24 6.48
N ALA A 10 19.13 -5.01 5.43
CA ALA A 10 18.65 -6.07 4.56
C ALA A 10 19.80 -6.70 3.74
N LYS A 11 19.80 -8.02 3.61
CA LYS A 11 20.80 -8.76 2.81
C LYS A 11 20.88 -8.22 1.37
N ARG A 12 19.72 -7.97 0.75
CA ARG A 12 19.63 -7.39 -0.60
C ARG A 12 20.35 -6.05 -0.68
N THR A 13 20.10 -5.14 0.27
CA THR A 13 20.72 -3.81 0.29
C THR A 13 22.23 -3.93 0.36
N LYS A 14 22.76 -4.76 1.28
CA LYS A 14 24.20 -4.99 1.42
C LYS A 14 24.83 -5.54 0.14
N ALA A 15 24.17 -6.51 -0.49
CA ALA A 15 24.64 -7.10 -1.74
C ALA A 15 24.68 -6.08 -2.89
N ILE A 16 23.62 -5.29 -3.05
CA ILE A 16 23.53 -4.27 -4.11
C ILE A 16 24.55 -3.14 -3.86
N LEU A 17 24.74 -2.70 -2.62
CA LEU A 17 25.76 -1.70 -2.30
C LEU A 17 27.17 -2.23 -2.62
N ALA A 18 27.48 -3.48 -2.29
CA ALA A 18 28.77 -4.11 -2.63
C ALA A 18 28.98 -4.20 -4.14
N LEU A 19 27.97 -4.61 -4.92
CA LEU A 19 28.02 -4.60 -6.38
C LEU A 19 28.23 -3.19 -6.94
N GLY A 20 27.61 -2.19 -6.32
CA GLY A 20 27.76 -0.79 -6.69
C GLY A 20 29.22 -0.31 -6.67
N LEU A 21 30.04 -0.82 -5.75
CA LEU A 21 31.47 -0.46 -5.65
C LEU A 21 32.30 -0.91 -6.86
N LEU A 22 31.83 -1.93 -7.59
CA LEU A 22 32.48 -2.42 -8.80
C LEU A 22 32.07 -1.64 -10.06
N ALA A 23 31.02 -0.81 -9.96
CA ALA A 23 30.50 -0.07 -11.10
C ALA A 23 31.18 1.29 -11.25
N LYS A 24 31.63 1.60 -12.47
CA LYS A 24 32.20 2.92 -12.81
C LYS A 24 31.15 4.04 -12.75
N TYR A 25 29.92 3.76 -13.18
CA TYR A 25 28.79 4.69 -13.17
C TYR A 25 27.60 4.07 -12.46
N ARG A 26 26.94 4.83 -11.60
CA ARG A 26 25.79 4.38 -10.82
C ARG A 26 24.61 5.32 -11.02
N ARG A 27 23.44 4.76 -11.23
CA ARG A 27 22.19 5.50 -11.35
C ARG A 27 21.09 4.74 -10.64
N ILE A 28 20.12 5.44 -10.08
CA ILE A 28 18.92 4.87 -9.51
C ILE A 28 17.69 5.50 -10.16
N LEU A 29 16.66 4.71 -10.35
CA LEU A 29 15.36 5.15 -10.87
C LEU A 29 14.28 4.66 -9.93
N THR A 30 13.35 5.54 -9.58
CA THR A 30 12.16 5.22 -8.78
C THR A 30 11.12 6.30 -8.95
N GLY A 31 9.85 5.91 -8.99
CA GLY A 31 8.74 6.85 -8.98
C GLY A 31 8.42 7.43 -7.60
N SER A 32 8.89 6.80 -6.52
CA SER A 32 8.58 7.20 -5.14
C SER A 32 9.71 6.82 -4.19
N PRO A 33 10.77 7.63 -4.07
CA PRO A 33 11.95 7.30 -3.26
C PRO A 33 11.66 7.29 -1.75
N VAL A 34 10.65 8.04 -1.30
CA VAL A 34 10.20 8.14 0.09
C VAL A 34 8.81 7.53 0.22
N THR A 35 8.72 6.30 0.66
CA THR A 35 7.44 5.58 0.76
C THR A 35 7.09 5.18 2.18
N LYS A 36 8.10 5.01 3.03
CA LYS A 36 7.93 4.66 4.43
C LYS A 36 8.36 5.80 5.35
N SER A 37 9.52 6.36 5.07
CA SER A 37 10.10 7.44 5.85
C SER A 37 11.19 8.19 5.07
N PRO A 38 11.54 9.43 5.43
CA PRO A 38 12.69 10.13 4.86
C PRO A 38 14.00 9.35 5.00
N LEU A 39 14.08 8.45 5.98
CA LEU A 39 15.26 7.63 6.22
C LEU A 39 15.49 6.56 5.12
N ASP A 40 14.48 6.31 4.28
CA ASP A 40 14.56 5.44 3.11
C ASP A 40 15.62 5.93 2.10
N LEU A 41 15.95 7.22 2.12
CA LEU A 41 16.90 7.85 1.19
C LEU A 41 18.36 7.49 1.49
N TYR A 42 18.72 7.19 2.74
CA TYR A 42 20.11 7.00 3.13
C TYR A 42 20.83 5.95 2.28
N THR A 43 20.28 4.76 2.18
CA THR A 43 20.90 3.67 1.42
C THR A 43 20.71 3.80 -0.08
N GLN A 44 19.62 4.40 -0.52
CA GLN A 44 19.38 4.68 -1.94
C GLN A 44 20.43 5.67 -2.47
N CYS A 45 20.66 6.78 -1.75
CA CYS A 45 21.71 7.75 -2.09
C CYS A 45 23.11 7.15 -1.87
N GLY A 46 23.30 6.35 -0.83
CA GLY A 46 24.56 5.65 -0.55
C GLY A 46 24.98 4.65 -1.64
N PHE A 47 24.05 4.16 -2.44
CA PHE A 47 24.37 3.37 -3.64
C PHE A 47 25.04 4.25 -4.72
N LEU A 48 24.66 5.52 -4.85
CA LEU A 48 25.26 6.44 -5.80
C LEU A 48 26.66 6.86 -5.31
N ASP A 49 26.72 7.36 -4.08
CA ASP A 49 27.94 7.72 -3.38
C ASP A 49 27.68 7.69 -1.87
N SER A 50 28.59 7.08 -1.10
CA SER A 50 28.42 6.89 0.35
C SER A 50 28.37 8.21 1.14
N PHE A 51 28.95 9.30 0.60
CA PHE A 51 28.98 10.63 1.21
C PHE A 51 27.99 11.62 0.61
N LEU A 52 27.21 11.22 -0.38
CA LEU A 52 26.32 12.10 -1.14
C LEU A 52 25.41 12.97 -0.27
N LEU A 53 24.93 12.43 0.84
CA LEU A 53 24.10 13.15 1.81
C LEU A 53 24.91 13.86 2.91
N GLY A 54 26.24 13.67 2.96
CA GLY A 54 27.14 14.29 3.94
C GLY A 54 27.09 13.66 5.33
N PHE A 55 26.87 12.34 5.42
CA PHE A 55 26.83 11.60 6.69
C PHE A 55 27.65 10.32 6.62
N ASP A 56 28.51 10.11 7.61
CA ASP A 56 29.38 8.93 7.70
C ASP A 56 28.62 7.66 8.11
N SER A 57 27.44 7.80 8.73
CA SER A 57 26.66 6.66 9.20
C SER A 57 25.14 6.90 9.14
N TYR A 58 24.41 5.80 9.01
CA TYR A 58 22.95 5.81 9.10
C TYR A 58 22.45 6.45 10.41
N TYR A 59 23.15 6.24 11.51
CA TYR A 59 22.74 6.78 12.82
C TYR A 59 22.89 8.30 12.85
N ALA A 60 23.96 8.86 12.27
CA ALA A 60 24.15 10.30 12.15
C ALA A 60 23.05 10.93 11.28
N PHE A 61 22.75 10.33 10.12
CA PHE A 61 21.65 10.73 9.23
C PHE A 61 20.30 10.66 9.95
N ARG A 62 20.00 9.54 10.62
CA ARG A 62 18.75 9.36 11.39
C ARG A 62 18.59 10.43 12.46
N ASN A 63 19.63 10.69 13.26
CA ASN A 63 19.57 11.67 14.34
C ASN A 63 19.41 13.10 13.82
N ARG A 64 19.92 13.40 12.62
CA ARG A 64 19.70 14.70 11.95
C ARG A 64 18.27 14.93 11.54
N TYR A 65 17.61 13.91 10.97
CA TYR A 65 16.30 14.05 10.31
C TYR A 65 15.15 13.40 11.07
N ALA A 66 15.39 12.63 12.12
CA ALA A 66 14.36 12.03 12.93
C ALA A 66 14.44 12.46 14.39
N THR A 67 13.29 12.59 15.03
CA THR A 67 13.16 12.71 16.49
C THR A 67 12.97 11.34 17.08
N MET A 68 13.84 10.94 18.00
CA MET A 68 13.78 9.63 18.63
C MET A 68 13.04 9.72 19.96
N LEU A 69 12.16 8.78 20.20
CA LEU A 69 11.41 8.60 21.46
C LEU A 69 11.81 7.29 22.11
N ASP A 70 12.14 7.36 23.39
CA ASP A 70 12.37 6.15 24.18
C ASP A 70 11.02 5.56 24.60
N ARG A 71 10.83 4.29 24.33
CA ARG A 71 9.65 3.52 24.75
C ARG A 71 10.10 2.26 25.48
N ASN A 72 9.38 1.91 26.50
CA ASN A 72 9.62 0.69 27.26
C ASN A 72 8.60 -0.38 26.80
N PHE A 73 9.07 -1.46 26.19
CA PHE A 73 8.28 -2.61 25.79
C PHE A 73 8.75 -3.84 26.57
N GLY A 74 7.92 -4.33 27.49
CA GLY A 74 8.23 -5.53 28.25
C GLY A 74 9.55 -5.47 29.02
N GLY A 75 9.89 -4.31 29.62
CA GLY A 75 11.13 -4.11 30.38
C GLY A 75 12.35 -3.73 29.51
N ARG A 76 12.25 -3.77 28.18
CA ARG A 76 13.32 -3.34 27.27
C ARG A 76 13.08 -1.91 26.78
N ARG A 77 14.09 -1.05 26.97
CA ARG A 77 14.09 0.31 26.41
C ARG A 77 14.40 0.22 24.92
N VAL A 78 13.49 0.72 24.09
CA VAL A 78 13.61 0.72 22.61
C VAL A 78 13.42 2.14 22.12
N GLN A 79 14.33 2.60 21.25
CA GLN A 79 14.18 3.87 20.56
C GLN A 79 13.30 3.71 19.32
N ILE A 80 12.24 4.49 19.23
CA ILE A 80 11.38 4.55 18.07
C ILE A 80 11.40 5.95 17.45
N VAL A 81 11.13 6.05 16.16
CA VAL A 81 10.97 7.34 15.49
C VAL A 81 9.63 7.94 15.91
N GLY A 82 9.68 9.10 16.58
CA GLY A 82 8.50 9.86 17.02
C GLY A 82 8.05 10.89 15.98
N GLY A 83 8.95 11.33 15.11
CA GLY A 83 8.68 12.32 14.09
C GLY A 83 9.91 12.61 13.23
N TYR A 84 9.76 13.50 12.27
CA TYR A 84 10.83 13.92 11.39
C TYR A 84 11.04 15.44 11.53
N LYS A 85 12.23 15.90 11.21
CA LYS A 85 12.65 17.31 11.32
C LYS A 85 13.61 17.66 10.18
N LYS A 86 13.73 18.96 9.88
CA LYS A 86 14.67 19.50 8.87
C LYS A 86 14.49 18.89 7.46
N LEU A 87 13.23 18.58 7.10
CA LEU A 87 12.94 17.96 5.82
C LEU A 87 13.24 18.87 4.64
N GLY A 88 13.11 20.21 4.79
CA GLY A 88 13.53 21.17 3.78
C GLY A 88 15.02 21.10 3.48
N GLU A 89 15.89 20.99 4.51
CA GLU A 89 17.33 20.79 4.32
C GLU A 89 17.63 19.52 3.53
N LEU A 90 16.89 18.43 3.81
CA LEU A 90 17.04 17.17 3.09
C LEU A 90 16.59 17.31 1.63
N SER A 91 15.46 18.00 1.39
CA SER A 91 14.96 18.32 0.05
C SER A 91 16.01 19.11 -0.76
N ASP A 92 16.59 20.16 -0.18
CA ASP A 92 17.59 20.97 -0.86
C ASP A 92 18.86 20.18 -1.20
N LYS A 93 19.29 19.26 -0.32
CA LYS A 93 20.40 18.35 -0.65
C LYS A 93 20.08 17.46 -1.85
N LEU A 94 18.86 16.91 -1.91
CA LEU A 94 18.44 16.05 -3.02
C LEU A 94 18.46 16.78 -4.37
N LYS A 95 18.02 18.03 -4.42
CA LYS A 95 18.01 18.86 -5.64
C LYS A 95 19.38 18.97 -6.32
N ASN A 96 20.47 18.86 -5.57
CA ASN A 96 21.82 19.01 -6.11
C ASN A 96 22.27 17.86 -7.02
N PHE A 97 21.68 16.69 -6.91
CA PHE A 97 22.11 15.49 -7.66
C PHE A 97 20.96 14.64 -8.20
N SER A 98 19.70 15.02 -7.95
CA SER A 98 18.54 14.32 -8.47
C SER A 98 17.80 15.15 -9.50
N TYR A 99 17.23 14.45 -10.48
CA TYR A 99 16.31 15.05 -11.43
C TYR A 99 14.96 14.38 -11.27
N ARG A 100 13.91 15.17 -11.26
CA ARG A 100 12.53 14.71 -11.08
C ARG A 100 11.66 15.21 -12.21
N VAL A 101 10.80 14.32 -12.67
CA VAL A 101 9.76 14.61 -13.67
C VAL A 101 8.43 14.18 -13.07
N LEU A 102 7.48 15.10 -12.99
CA LEU A 102 6.12 14.79 -12.57
C LEU A 102 5.30 14.34 -13.76
N LYS A 103 4.34 13.46 -13.53
CA LYS A 103 3.42 12.99 -14.59
C LYS A 103 2.62 14.14 -15.19
N GLU A 104 2.21 15.09 -14.35
CA GLU A 104 1.46 16.29 -14.74
C GLU A 104 2.25 17.25 -15.62
N ASP A 105 3.58 17.25 -15.51
CA ASP A 105 4.45 18.10 -16.35
C ASP A 105 4.69 17.52 -17.75
N CYS A 106 4.51 16.19 -17.91
CA CYS A 106 4.95 15.47 -19.11
C CYS A 106 3.84 14.70 -19.81
N LEU A 107 2.72 14.48 -19.15
CA LEU A 107 1.62 13.66 -19.65
C LEU A 107 0.30 14.40 -19.46
N ASP A 108 -0.45 14.52 -20.52
CA ASP A 108 -1.85 14.95 -20.46
C ASP A 108 -2.72 13.76 -20.04
N LEU A 109 -2.81 13.53 -18.73
CA LEU A 109 -3.61 12.47 -18.15
C LEU A 109 -4.90 13.04 -17.57
N PRO A 110 -6.01 12.32 -17.72
CA PRO A 110 -7.26 12.70 -17.10
C PRO A 110 -7.17 12.81 -15.57
N PRO A 111 -8.01 13.60 -14.92
CA PRO A 111 -7.97 13.80 -13.48
C PRO A 111 -8.24 12.50 -12.70
N LYS A 112 -7.76 12.46 -11.47
CA LYS A 112 -8.06 11.43 -10.48
C LYS A 112 -9.17 11.90 -9.56
N THR A 113 -10.13 11.04 -9.27
CA THR A 113 -11.18 11.29 -8.29
C THR A 113 -11.08 10.25 -7.18
N TYR A 114 -11.16 10.69 -5.92
CA TYR A 114 -11.11 9.80 -4.75
C TYR A 114 -12.43 9.86 -4.00
N ILE A 115 -13.02 8.70 -3.74
CA ILE A 115 -14.31 8.55 -3.06
C ILE A 115 -14.15 7.55 -1.90
N GLN A 116 -14.90 7.77 -0.83
CA GLN A 116 -15.05 6.81 0.26
C GLN A 116 -16.47 6.26 0.26
N ARG A 117 -16.58 4.95 0.39
CA ARG A 117 -17.85 4.27 0.65
C ARG A 117 -17.79 3.68 2.05
N GLU A 118 -18.59 4.19 2.95
CA GLU A 118 -18.69 3.65 4.29
C GLU A 118 -19.44 2.31 4.28
N VAL A 119 -18.90 1.35 5.01
CA VAL A 119 -19.46 0.02 5.17
C VAL A 119 -19.67 -0.24 6.65
N GLU A 120 -20.93 -0.23 7.08
CA GLU A 120 -21.27 -0.51 8.47
C GLU A 120 -20.95 -1.96 8.84
N LEU A 121 -20.29 -2.14 9.99
CA LEU A 121 -20.07 -3.46 10.57
C LEU A 121 -21.40 -4.06 11.01
N THR A 122 -21.58 -5.37 10.83
CA THR A 122 -22.68 -6.11 11.44
C THR A 122 -22.51 -6.13 12.97
N ASP A 123 -23.58 -6.44 13.70
CA ASP A 123 -23.50 -6.50 15.16
C ASP A 123 -22.56 -7.61 15.64
N GLU A 124 -22.50 -8.73 14.92
CA GLU A 124 -21.51 -9.79 15.15
C GLU A 124 -20.07 -9.26 14.97
N GLN A 125 -19.80 -8.56 13.87
CA GLN A 125 -18.48 -7.94 13.65
C GLN A 125 -18.13 -6.93 14.75
N LYS A 126 -19.09 -6.07 15.16
CA LYS A 126 -18.89 -5.08 16.22
C LYS A 126 -18.49 -5.74 17.54
N GLN A 127 -19.16 -6.82 17.90
CA GLN A 127 -18.90 -7.58 19.13
C GLN A 127 -17.50 -8.23 19.08
N ILE A 128 -17.18 -8.97 18.02
CA ILE A 128 -15.87 -9.62 17.85
C ILE A 128 -14.76 -8.57 17.80
N TYR A 129 -14.97 -7.47 17.06
CA TYR A 129 -14.01 -6.38 16.94
C TYR A 129 -13.73 -5.71 18.29
N SER A 130 -14.76 -5.41 19.09
CA SER A 130 -14.61 -4.78 20.40
C SER A 130 -13.88 -5.68 21.40
N THR A 131 -14.19 -6.98 21.40
CA THR A 131 -13.52 -7.99 22.23
C THR A 131 -12.04 -8.09 21.87
N MET A 132 -11.73 -8.24 20.58
CA MET A 132 -10.34 -8.30 20.07
C MET A 132 -9.57 -7.02 20.40
N LYS A 133 -10.18 -5.85 20.21
CA LYS A 133 -9.58 -4.55 20.53
C LYS A 133 -9.29 -4.41 22.02
N SER A 134 -10.20 -4.84 22.88
CA SER A 134 -10.03 -4.79 24.34
C SER A 134 -8.91 -5.72 24.80
N ALA A 135 -8.83 -6.94 24.27
CA ALA A 135 -7.75 -7.89 24.53
C ALA A 135 -6.38 -7.33 24.06
N ALA A 136 -6.33 -6.71 22.88
CA ALA A 136 -5.14 -6.05 22.37
C ALA A 136 -4.66 -4.92 23.29
N LEU A 137 -5.58 -4.08 23.77
CA LEU A 137 -5.28 -2.99 24.70
C LEU A 137 -4.83 -3.49 26.08
N ALA A 138 -5.46 -4.54 26.60
CA ALA A 138 -5.07 -5.18 27.86
C ALA A 138 -3.64 -5.75 27.78
N SER A 139 -3.31 -6.44 26.69
CA SER A 139 -1.97 -6.96 26.42
C SER A 139 -0.90 -5.86 26.36
N LEU A 140 -1.23 -4.70 25.78
CA LEU A 140 -0.35 -3.53 25.73
C LEU A 140 -0.13 -2.94 27.12
N LYS A 141 -1.20 -2.79 27.95
CA LYS A 141 -1.12 -2.26 29.31
C LYS A 141 -0.36 -3.20 30.25
N GLY A 142 -0.52 -4.50 30.09
CA GLY A 142 0.15 -5.54 30.87
C GLY A 142 1.65 -5.69 30.57
N LYS A 143 2.23 -4.87 29.69
CA LYS A 143 3.65 -4.92 29.27
C LYS A 143 4.11 -6.26 28.68
N MET A 144 3.19 -7.15 28.31
CA MET A 144 3.49 -8.48 27.76
C MET A 144 3.52 -8.52 26.24
N ALA A 145 3.11 -7.43 25.55
CA ALA A 145 3.03 -7.41 24.10
C ALA A 145 4.38 -7.08 23.46
N THR A 146 4.86 -7.99 22.63
CA THR A 146 5.98 -7.74 21.71
C THR A 146 5.48 -7.03 20.41
N ALA A 147 6.39 -6.41 19.66
CA ALA A 147 6.04 -5.78 18.39
C ALA A 147 5.36 -6.75 17.37
N PRO A 148 5.83 -8.01 17.19
CA PRO A 148 5.13 -8.99 16.36
C PRO A 148 3.70 -9.27 16.84
N HIS A 149 3.49 -9.39 18.15
CA HIS A 149 2.17 -9.62 18.72
C HIS A 149 1.20 -8.48 18.41
N ILE A 150 1.65 -7.22 18.56
CA ILE A 150 0.85 -6.03 18.21
C ILE A 150 0.47 -6.04 16.72
N LEU A 151 1.43 -6.34 15.84
CA LEU A 151 1.17 -6.42 14.39
C LEU A 151 0.15 -7.50 14.06
N THR A 152 0.24 -8.66 14.68
CA THR A 152 -0.73 -9.75 14.52
C THR A 152 -2.13 -9.30 14.96
N GLN A 153 -2.26 -8.61 16.08
CA GLN A 153 -3.56 -8.10 16.55
C GLN A 153 -4.14 -7.03 15.61
N LEU A 154 -3.31 -6.12 15.08
CA LEU A 154 -3.77 -5.15 14.08
C LEU A 154 -4.23 -5.84 12.80
N MET A 155 -3.53 -6.89 12.35
CA MET A 155 -3.96 -7.70 11.22
C MET A 155 -5.31 -8.39 11.48
N ARG A 156 -5.50 -8.98 12.66
CA ARG A 156 -6.76 -9.62 13.04
C ARG A 156 -7.92 -8.64 13.09
N LEU A 157 -7.73 -7.45 13.68
CA LEU A 157 -8.72 -6.38 13.64
C LEU A 157 -9.12 -6.00 12.20
N HIS A 158 -8.15 -5.94 11.28
CA HIS A 158 -8.42 -5.64 9.89
C HIS A 158 -9.12 -6.81 9.18
N GLN A 159 -8.78 -8.05 9.46
CA GLN A 159 -9.49 -9.22 8.95
C GLN A 159 -10.96 -9.24 9.39
N ILE A 160 -11.24 -8.88 10.65
CA ILE A 160 -12.61 -8.79 11.17
C ILE A 160 -13.41 -7.74 10.37
N THR A 161 -12.83 -6.58 10.04
CA THR A 161 -13.54 -5.59 9.20
C THR A 161 -13.79 -6.10 7.78
N CYS A 162 -12.98 -7.04 7.29
CA CYS A 162 -13.14 -7.69 5.99
C CYS A 162 -14.09 -8.90 6.02
N GLY A 163 -14.55 -9.33 7.21
CA GLY A 163 -15.51 -10.43 7.36
C GLY A 163 -14.89 -11.82 7.50
N HIS A 164 -13.66 -11.90 7.99
CA HIS A 164 -13.01 -13.17 8.31
C HIS A 164 -11.99 -13.01 9.44
N LEU A 165 -11.57 -14.13 10.00
CA LEU A 165 -10.47 -14.22 10.95
C LEU A 165 -9.62 -15.44 10.65
N LYS A 166 -8.32 -15.24 10.48
CA LYS A 166 -7.37 -16.34 10.40
C LYS A 166 -6.95 -16.77 11.80
N ASN A 167 -7.22 -18.00 12.16
CA ASN A 167 -6.89 -18.61 13.44
C ASN A 167 -5.41 -19.00 13.52
N ASP A 168 -4.94 -19.40 14.71
CA ASP A 168 -3.55 -19.80 14.94
C ASP A 168 -3.20 -21.15 14.29
N ASP A 169 -4.20 -21.98 14.00
CA ASP A 169 -4.09 -23.26 13.28
C ASP A 169 -4.21 -23.11 11.76
N ASP A 170 -4.07 -21.88 11.24
CA ASP A 170 -4.22 -21.52 9.83
C ASP A 170 -5.66 -21.67 9.25
N THR A 171 -6.62 -22.11 10.02
CA THR A 171 -8.04 -22.14 9.60
C THR A 171 -8.61 -20.73 9.50
N ILE A 172 -9.66 -20.56 8.69
CA ILE A 172 -10.35 -19.28 8.54
C ILE A 172 -11.78 -19.41 9.07
N THR A 173 -12.10 -18.55 10.03
CA THR A 173 -13.48 -18.36 10.51
C THR A 173 -14.11 -17.25 9.68
N GLU A 174 -15.20 -17.57 9.00
CA GLU A 174 -16.02 -16.59 8.28
C GLU A 174 -16.88 -15.81 9.27
N ILE A 175 -16.98 -14.50 9.07
CA ILE A 175 -17.80 -13.59 9.87
C ILE A 175 -18.76 -12.88 8.92
N LYS A 176 -20.05 -12.92 9.23
CA LYS A 176 -21.07 -12.23 8.44
C LYS A 176 -20.71 -10.75 8.31
N ASN A 177 -20.68 -10.21 7.09
CA ASN A 177 -20.28 -8.83 6.84
C ASN A 177 -21.09 -8.22 5.70
N ASN A 178 -21.12 -6.88 5.67
CA ASN A 178 -21.81 -6.09 4.66
C ASN A 178 -20.90 -5.70 3.49
N ARG A 179 -19.59 -5.98 3.56
CA ARG A 179 -18.60 -5.46 2.60
C ARG A 179 -18.77 -6.03 1.19
N ILE A 180 -19.11 -7.32 1.07
CA ILE A 180 -19.42 -7.94 -0.23
C ILE A 180 -20.70 -7.34 -0.83
N THR A 181 -21.73 -7.14 -0.02
CA THR A 181 -22.99 -6.52 -0.48
C THR A 181 -22.72 -5.11 -0.98
N SER A 182 -22.01 -4.30 -0.19
CA SER A 182 -21.63 -2.93 -0.54
C SER A 182 -20.75 -2.87 -1.81
N LEU A 183 -19.87 -3.85 -1.99
CA LEU A 183 -19.09 -3.99 -3.24
C LEU A 183 -20.03 -4.26 -4.43
N LEU A 184 -20.94 -5.21 -4.31
CA LEU A 184 -21.86 -5.57 -5.41
C LEU A 184 -22.79 -4.41 -5.78
N GLU A 185 -23.27 -3.63 -4.81
CA GLU A 185 -24.04 -2.41 -5.04
C GLU A 185 -23.19 -1.38 -5.82
N LEU A 186 -21.96 -1.14 -5.36
CA LEU A 186 -21.05 -0.21 -6.04
C LEU A 186 -20.72 -0.66 -7.47
N LEU A 187 -20.62 -1.96 -7.74
CA LEU A 187 -20.39 -2.48 -9.10
C LEU A 187 -21.60 -2.29 -10.03
N GLU A 188 -22.80 -2.06 -9.49
CA GLU A 188 -23.98 -1.66 -10.27
C GLU A 188 -23.99 -0.15 -10.58
N GLU A 189 -23.44 0.65 -9.67
CA GLU A 189 -23.38 2.12 -9.79
C GLU A 189 -22.32 2.58 -10.83
N VAL A 190 -21.28 1.76 -11.08
CA VAL A 190 -20.17 2.12 -11.95
C VAL A 190 -20.24 1.45 -13.32
N GLU A 191 -19.90 2.19 -14.35
CA GLU A 191 -19.84 1.69 -15.73
C GLU A 191 -18.43 1.29 -16.15
N GLY A 192 -18.32 0.45 -17.18
CA GLY A 192 -17.06 0.01 -17.76
C GLY A 192 -16.32 -1.04 -16.94
N LYS A 193 -15.03 -1.19 -17.24
CA LYS A 193 -14.18 -2.15 -16.55
C LYS A 193 -13.71 -1.61 -15.20
N VAL A 194 -13.62 -2.51 -14.22
CA VAL A 194 -13.33 -2.19 -12.83
C VAL A 194 -12.17 -3.03 -12.31
N ILE A 195 -11.22 -2.39 -11.63
CA ILE A 195 -10.18 -3.08 -10.87
C ILE A 195 -10.60 -3.12 -9.40
N ILE A 196 -10.50 -4.29 -8.77
CA ILE A 196 -10.81 -4.50 -7.36
C ILE A 196 -9.55 -4.98 -6.65
N TRP A 197 -9.04 -4.17 -5.74
CA TRP A 197 -7.88 -4.51 -4.92
C TRP A 197 -8.29 -5.01 -3.55
N ALA A 198 -7.82 -6.19 -3.17
CA ALA A 198 -8.02 -6.76 -1.85
C ALA A 198 -6.69 -7.20 -1.21
N ASN A 199 -6.54 -6.93 0.08
CA ASN A 199 -5.28 -7.20 0.78
C ASN A 199 -5.09 -8.67 1.13
N TYR A 200 -6.16 -9.43 1.29
CA TYR A 200 -6.14 -10.85 1.66
C TYR A 200 -6.61 -11.75 0.52
N VAL A 201 -5.94 -12.89 0.36
CA VAL A 201 -6.33 -13.90 -0.65
C VAL A 201 -7.73 -14.46 -0.38
N TYR A 202 -8.10 -14.57 0.89
CA TYR A 202 -9.46 -14.98 1.27
C TYR A 202 -10.50 -14.02 0.69
N ASP A 203 -10.31 -12.71 0.86
CA ASP A 203 -11.22 -11.69 0.31
C ASP A 203 -11.32 -11.80 -1.22
N ILE A 204 -10.18 -12.00 -1.92
CA ILE A 204 -10.18 -12.18 -3.37
C ILE A 204 -11.08 -13.35 -3.78
N LYS A 205 -10.97 -14.49 -3.09
CA LYS A 205 -11.79 -15.66 -3.36
C LYS A 205 -13.29 -15.41 -3.12
N GLN A 206 -13.64 -14.69 -2.05
CA GLN A 206 -15.03 -14.32 -1.76
C GLN A 206 -15.60 -13.34 -2.80
N ILE A 207 -14.81 -12.34 -3.20
CA ILE A 207 -15.17 -11.40 -4.26
C ILE A 207 -15.41 -12.14 -5.57
N VAL A 208 -14.50 -13.03 -5.97
CA VAL A 208 -14.66 -13.84 -7.19
C VAL A 208 -15.95 -14.65 -7.14
N LYS A 209 -16.19 -15.37 -6.05
CA LYS A 209 -17.42 -16.16 -5.86
C LYS A 209 -18.67 -15.29 -5.98
N ALA A 210 -18.70 -14.13 -5.34
CA ALA A 210 -19.86 -13.25 -5.34
C ALA A 210 -20.12 -12.61 -6.71
N VAL A 211 -19.05 -12.13 -7.36
CA VAL A 211 -19.12 -11.48 -8.68
C VAL A 211 -19.46 -12.50 -9.76
N SER A 212 -18.83 -13.69 -9.76
CA SER A 212 -19.17 -14.76 -10.72
C SER A 212 -20.61 -15.21 -10.59
N LYS A 213 -21.13 -15.28 -9.36
CA LYS A 213 -22.56 -15.63 -9.14
C LYS A 213 -23.51 -14.60 -9.73
N LYS A 214 -23.16 -13.30 -9.68
CA LYS A 214 -24.05 -12.20 -10.12
C LYS A 214 -23.90 -11.89 -11.62
N TYR A 215 -22.65 -11.92 -12.15
CA TYR A 215 -22.32 -11.45 -13.50
C TYR A 215 -21.80 -12.55 -14.44
N GLY A 216 -21.67 -13.80 -13.94
CA GLY A 216 -21.10 -14.92 -14.69
C GLY A 216 -19.59 -15.10 -14.49
N GLU A 217 -19.09 -16.31 -14.68
CA GLU A 217 -17.68 -16.66 -14.46
C GLU A 217 -16.71 -15.93 -15.41
N ASP A 218 -17.12 -15.68 -16.64
CA ASP A 218 -16.30 -14.98 -17.63
C ASP A 218 -16.16 -13.48 -17.36
N SER A 219 -16.98 -12.93 -16.45
CA SER A 219 -16.97 -11.50 -16.13
C SER A 219 -15.79 -11.05 -15.30
N ILE A 220 -15.07 -11.96 -14.65
CA ILE A 220 -14.03 -11.66 -13.68
C ILE A 220 -12.74 -12.43 -13.95
N VAL A 221 -11.60 -11.74 -13.83
CA VAL A 221 -10.26 -12.34 -13.89
C VAL A 221 -9.51 -12.09 -12.57
N GLN A 222 -8.61 -13.01 -12.23
CA GLN A 222 -7.91 -13.03 -10.96
C GLN A 222 -6.41 -12.78 -11.14
N TYR A 223 -5.79 -12.01 -10.22
CA TYR A 223 -4.38 -11.68 -10.25
C TYR A 223 -3.77 -11.61 -8.84
N TYR A 224 -3.25 -12.74 -8.35
CA TYR A 224 -2.54 -12.82 -7.06
C TYR A 224 -1.50 -13.94 -7.07
N GLY A 225 -0.67 -14.03 -6.02
CA GLY A 225 0.54 -14.88 -6.02
C GLY A 225 0.33 -16.37 -6.29
N ALA A 226 -0.83 -16.95 -5.91
CA ALA A 226 -1.13 -18.36 -6.14
C ALA A 226 -1.64 -18.66 -7.56
N VAL A 227 -1.96 -17.64 -8.38
CA VAL A 227 -2.29 -17.82 -9.81
C VAL A 227 -0.98 -17.99 -10.57
N GLU A 228 -0.89 -19.00 -11.42
CA GLU A 228 0.26 -19.27 -12.27
C GLU A 228 0.63 -18.08 -13.17
N ALA A 229 1.92 -17.89 -13.44
CA ALA A 229 2.41 -16.72 -14.17
C ALA A 229 1.79 -16.56 -15.55
N GLU A 230 1.69 -17.65 -16.30
CA GLU A 230 1.08 -17.68 -17.64
C GLU A 230 -0.41 -17.30 -17.61
N LYS A 231 -1.14 -17.84 -16.61
CA LYS A 231 -2.55 -17.51 -16.40
C LYS A 231 -2.73 -16.05 -15.99
N ARG A 232 -1.80 -15.51 -15.22
CA ARG A 232 -1.83 -14.08 -14.86
C ARG A 232 -1.68 -13.19 -16.09
N GLN A 233 -0.77 -13.56 -17.01
CA GLN A 233 -0.57 -12.81 -18.25
C GLN A 233 -1.82 -12.88 -19.13
N SER A 234 -2.37 -14.06 -19.36
CA SER A 234 -3.62 -14.25 -20.11
C SER A 234 -4.80 -13.49 -19.48
N ASN A 235 -4.88 -13.41 -18.15
CA ASN A 235 -5.91 -12.64 -17.46
C ASN A 235 -5.78 -11.13 -17.67
N ILE A 236 -4.55 -10.59 -17.77
CA ILE A 236 -4.33 -9.19 -18.15
C ILE A 236 -4.83 -8.94 -19.57
N GLU A 237 -4.45 -9.80 -20.52
CA GLU A 237 -4.84 -9.69 -21.93
C GLU A 237 -6.37 -9.72 -22.08
N LYS A 238 -7.03 -10.69 -21.43
CA LYS A 238 -8.50 -10.77 -21.39
C LYS A 238 -9.14 -9.49 -20.80
N PHE A 239 -8.56 -8.95 -19.75
CA PHE A 239 -9.10 -7.73 -19.14
C PHE A 239 -8.89 -6.50 -20.02
N GLN A 240 -7.78 -6.40 -20.74
CA GLN A 240 -7.48 -5.27 -21.62
C GLN A 240 -8.25 -5.34 -22.95
N ASP A 241 -8.66 -6.52 -23.40
CA ASP A 241 -9.42 -6.70 -24.62
C ASP A 241 -10.82 -6.07 -24.49
N PRO A 242 -11.18 -5.07 -25.32
CA PRO A 242 -12.47 -4.40 -25.27
C PRO A 242 -13.65 -5.35 -25.58
N GLU A 243 -13.43 -6.38 -26.41
CA GLU A 243 -14.46 -7.35 -26.80
C GLU A 243 -14.67 -8.46 -25.76
N SER A 244 -13.77 -8.55 -24.79
CA SER A 244 -13.86 -9.57 -23.73
C SER A 244 -14.95 -9.26 -22.72
N LYS A 245 -15.68 -10.32 -22.29
CA LYS A 245 -16.65 -10.27 -21.21
C LYS A 245 -16.04 -9.97 -19.84
N ALA A 246 -14.70 -10.04 -19.70
CA ALA A 246 -13.97 -9.76 -18.47
C ALA A 246 -14.09 -8.27 -18.11
N ARG A 247 -15.12 -7.94 -17.32
CA ARG A 247 -15.37 -6.59 -16.82
C ARG A 247 -14.61 -6.30 -15.54
N PHE A 248 -14.35 -7.32 -14.71
CA PHE A 248 -13.77 -7.16 -13.38
C PHE A 248 -12.40 -7.80 -13.29
N PHE A 249 -11.42 -7.05 -12.79
CA PHE A 249 -10.10 -7.52 -12.45
C PHE A 249 -9.94 -7.50 -10.95
N VAL A 250 -9.75 -8.65 -10.31
CA VAL A 250 -9.55 -8.73 -8.87
C VAL A 250 -8.13 -9.19 -8.55
N GLY A 251 -7.45 -8.48 -7.65
CA GLY A 251 -6.08 -8.83 -7.31
C GLY A 251 -5.60 -8.29 -5.97
N ASN A 252 -4.37 -8.66 -5.65
CA ASN A 252 -3.66 -8.13 -4.50
C ASN A 252 -2.69 -7.03 -4.95
N PRO A 253 -2.70 -5.83 -4.35
CA PRO A 253 -1.78 -4.74 -4.71
C PRO A 253 -0.31 -5.12 -4.63
N GLN A 254 0.05 -6.07 -3.76
CA GLN A 254 1.42 -6.53 -3.61
C GLN A 254 1.92 -7.30 -4.83
N THR A 255 1.05 -8.06 -5.49
CA THR A 255 1.39 -8.81 -6.72
C THR A 255 1.15 -7.95 -7.95
N GLY A 256 0.03 -7.23 -8.02
CA GLY A 256 -0.38 -6.42 -9.17
C GLY A 256 0.23 -5.02 -9.23
N GLY A 257 0.91 -4.59 -8.17
CA GLY A 257 1.56 -3.27 -8.11
C GLY A 257 2.79 -3.11 -9.01
N TYR A 258 3.28 -4.17 -9.65
CA TYR A 258 4.49 -4.11 -10.48
C TYR A 258 4.23 -4.54 -11.92
N GLY A 259 4.70 -3.74 -12.87
CA GLY A 259 4.92 -4.12 -14.26
C GLY A 259 3.70 -4.37 -15.16
N ILE A 260 2.46 -4.24 -14.66
CA ILE A 260 1.26 -4.47 -15.45
C ILE A 260 0.57 -3.18 -15.88
N THR A 261 -0.16 -3.24 -16.98
CA THR A 261 -0.98 -2.14 -17.50
C THR A 261 -2.45 -2.55 -17.48
N LEU A 262 -3.31 -1.71 -16.92
CA LEU A 262 -4.75 -1.97 -16.79
C LEU A 262 -5.58 -0.72 -17.18
N THR A 263 -5.17 -0.06 -18.26
CA THR A 263 -5.78 1.20 -18.74
C THR A 263 -7.19 1.02 -19.32
N ALA A 264 -7.62 -0.21 -19.58
CA ALA A 264 -9.01 -0.49 -19.93
C ALA A 264 -10.01 -0.13 -18.82
N ALA A 265 -9.54 -0.05 -17.56
CA ALA A 265 -10.37 0.36 -16.43
C ALA A 265 -10.20 1.85 -16.12
N ASN A 266 -11.29 2.48 -15.76
CA ASN A 266 -11.33 3.84 -15.22
C ASN A 266 -11.97 3.90 -13.81
N ASN A 267 -12.35 2.75 -13.26
CA ASN A 267 -12.81 2.62 -11.88
C ASN A 267 -11.93 1.63 -11.12
N MET A 268 -11.51 2.02 -9.92
CA MET A 268 -10.65 1.21 -9.08
C MET A 268 -11.20 1.18 -7.65
N ILE A 269 -11.54 0.00 -7.16
CA ILE A 269 -12.14 -0.18 -5.84
C ILE A 269 -11.12 -0.86 -4.94
N TYR A 270 -10.82 -0.23 -3.80
CA TYR A 270 -10.06 -0.83 -2.73
C TYR A 270 -11.03 -1.47 -1.73
N TYR A 271 -11.24 -2.77 -1.89
CA TYR A 271 -12.02 -3.58 -0.95
C TYR A 271 -11.38 -3.55 0.44
N SER A 272 -10.05 -3.59 0.50
CA SER A 272 -9.29 -3.41 1.73
C SER A 272 -7.92 -2.79 1.43
N ASN A 273 -7.45 -1.89 2.28
CA ASN A 273 -6.17 -1.20 2.17
C ASN A 273 -5.11 -1.81 3.11
N GLY A 274 -3.87 -1.86 2.67
CA GLY A 274 -2.73 -2.12 3.54
C GLY A 274 -2.05 -0.83 4.02
N TYR A 275 -1.11 -0.97 4.97
CA TYR A 275 -0.29 0.15 5.45
C TYR A 275 0.83 0.58 4.50
N ASP A 276 1.00 -0.09 3.36
CA ASP A 276 2.11 0.13 2.44
C ASP A 276 1.75 1.18 1.38
N LEU A 277 2.26 2.40 1.56
CA LEU A 277 2.03 3.51 0.64
C LEU A 277 2.58 3.21 -0.76
N GLU A 278 3.75 2.57 -0.86
CA GLU A 278 4.35 2.24 -2.15
C GLU A 278 3.42 1.35 -2.97
N LYS A 279 2.85 0.31 -2.33
CA LYS A 279 1.90 -0.59 -3.00
C LYS A 279 0.62 0.11 -3.41
N ARG A 280 0.13 1.03 -2.56
CA ARG A 280 -1.05 1.84 -2.88
C ARG A 280 -0.80 2.69 -4.13
N LEU A 281 0.26 3.49 -4.15
CA LEU A 281 0.59 4.36 -5.27
C LEU A 281 0.86 3.57 -6.55
N GLN A 282 1.64 2.48 -6.46
CA GLN A 282 1.92 1.63 -7.61
C GLN A 282 0.66 0.97 -8.18
N SER A 283 -0.28 0.55 -7.33
CA SER A 283 -1.55 -0.03 -7.79
C SER A 283 -2.45 1.01 -8.46
N GLU A 284 -2.48 2.25 -7.99
CA GLU A 284 -3.19 3.35 -8.66
C GLU A 284 -2.65 3.62 -10.06
N ASP A 285 -1.33 3.58 -10.20
CA ASP A 285 -0.64 3.81 -11.47
C ASP A 285 -0.82 2.67 -12.49
N ARG A 286 -1.56 1.61 -12.17
CA ARG A 286 -1.91 0.56 -13.15
C ARG A 286 -2.96 1.03 -14.14
N ALA A 287 -3.92 1.85 -13.71
CA ALA A 287 -4.94 2.43 -14.59
C ALA A 287 -4.59 3.87 -15.02
N HIS A 288 -4.04 4.69 -14.11
CA HIS A 288 -3.69 6.08 -14.40
C HIS A 288 -2.26 6.21 -14.97
N ARG A 289 -2.14 5.92 -16.25
CA ARG A 289 -0.86 5.96 -17.00
C ARG A 289 -1.08 6.22 -18.48
N ILE A 290 -0.01 6.34 -19.25
CA ILE A 290 -0.04 6.54 -20.71
C ILE A 290 -1.04 5.56 -21.35
N GLY A 291 -1.95 6.09 -22.17
CA GLY A 291 -3.05 5.37 -22.79
C GLY A 291 -4.38 5.44 -22.06
N GLN A 292 -4.46 6.06 -20.88
CA GLN A 292 -5.72 6.35 -20.21
C GLN A 292 -6.33 7.63 -20.76
N THR A 293 -7.57 7.54 -21.24
CA THR A 293 -8.33 8.66 -21.82
C THR A 293 -9.51 9.14 -20.97
N LYS A 294 -9.83 8.40 -19.89
CA LYS A 294 -10.94 8.70 -18.99
C LYS A 294 -10.45 9.04 -17.61
N SER A 295 -11.16 9.92 -16.90
CA SER A 295 -10.92 10.16 -15.47
C SER A 295 -10.96 8.86 -14.69
N VAL A 296 -9.99 8.68 -13.79
CA VAL A 296 -9.90 7.46 -12.99
C VAL A 296 -10.46 7.73 -11.60
N THR A 297 -11.49 6.97 -11.24
CA THR A 297 -12.14 7.04 -9.93
C THR A 297 -11.61 5.94 -9.02
N TYR A 298 -11.13 6.33 -7.85
CA TYR A 298 -10.66 5.44 -6.79
C TYR A 298 -11.67 5.44 -5.66
N VAL A 299 -12.20 4.28 -5.31
CA VAL A 299 -13.19 4.12 -4.24
C VAL A 299 -12.60 3.25 -3.13
N ASP A 300 -12.52 3.80 -1.93
CA ASP A 300 -12.11 3.07 -0.74
C ASP A 300 -13.32 2.59 0.05
N LEU A 301 -13.49 1.27 0.24
CA LEU A 301 -14.47 0.71 1.18
C LEU A 301 -13.90 0.80 2.59
N ILE A 302 -14.57 1.49 3.50
CA ILE A 302 -14.08 1.80 4.84
C ILE A 302 -15.14 1.50 5.89
N ALA A 303 -14.80 0.69 6.89
CA ALA A 303 -15.61 0.55 8.08
C ALA A 303 -15.31 1.70 9.06
N PRO A 304 -16.29 2.60 9.35
CA PRO A 304 -16.07 3.76 10.19
C PRO A 304 -15.70 3.37 11.64
N LYS A 305 -14.89 4.19 12.29
CA LYS A 305 -14.40 4.03 13.68
C LYS A 305 -13.57 2.76 13.92
N THR A 306 -12.99 2.19 12.86
CA THR A 306 -12.18 0.96 12.92
C THR A 306 -10.72 1.20 12.53
N ILE A 307 -10.01 0.07 12.37
CA ILE A 307 -8.63 0.04 11.88
C ILE A 307 -8.52 0.59 10.44
N ASP A 308 -9.59 0.50 9.62
CA ASP A 308 -9.58 0.99 8.25
C ASP A 308 -9.30 2.49 8.18
N GLU A 309 -9.96 3.29 9.05
CA GLU A 309 -9.65 4.73 9.14
C GLU A 309 -8.21 4.99 9.61
N LYS A 310 -7.67 4.15 10.49
CA LYS A 310 -6.29 4.30 10.96
C LYS A 310 -5.28 3.99 9.86
N ILE A 311 -5.56 2.99 9.03
CA ILE A 311 -4.76 2.66 7.85
C ILE A 311 -4.75 3.86 6.90
N ARG A 312 -5.92 4.42 6.58
CA ARG A 312 -6.05 5.60 5.72
C ARG A 312 -5.30 6.81 6.26
N LYS A 313 -5.48 7.14 7.55
CA LYS A 313 -4.76 8.24 8.20
C LYS A 313 -3.24 8.03 8.17
N ALA A 314 -2.78 6.78 8.32
CA ALA A 314 -1.36 6.44 8.23
C ALA A 314 -0.82 6.60 6.81
N LEU A 315 -1.57 6.20 5.77
CA LEU A 315 -1.21 6.42 4.37
C LEU A 315 -1.12 7.91 4.06
N ARG A 316 -2.12 8.71 4.44
CA ARG A 316 -2.13 10.16 4.27
C ARG A 316 -0.92 10.83 4.95
N LYS A 317 -0.61 10.46 6.18
CA LYS A 317 0.58 10.99 6.88
C LYS A 317 1.88 10.68 6.13
N LYS A 318 2.00 9.49 5.55
CA LYS A 318 3.19 9.12 4.76
C LYS A 318 3.29 9.93 3.46
N ILE A 319 2.16 10.21 2.80
CA ILE A 319 2.12 11.07 1.62
C ILE A 319 2.60 12.47 1.99
N ASN A 320 2.07 13.07 3.05
CA ASN A 320 2.46 14.42 3.48
C ASN A 320 3.98 14.52 3.74
N ILE A 321 4.56 13.51 4.40
CA ILE A 321 6.00 13.45 4.64
C ILE A 321 6.79 13.31 3.33
N ALA A 322 6.33 12.46 2.42
CA ALA A 322 6.98 12.29 1.12
C ALA A 322 6.93 13.59 0.31
N THR A 323 5.77 14.23 0.28
CA THR A 323 5.54 15.54 -0.37
C THR A 323 6.48 16.62 0.17
N GLU A 324 6.61 16.75 1.49
CA GLU A 324 7.50 17.73 2.13
C GLU A 324 8.97 17.49 1.75
N VAL A 325 9.44 16.24 1.76
CA VAL A 325 10.82 15.88 1.38
C VAL A 325 11.09 16.12 -0.10
N MET A 326 10.09 15.83 -0.95
CA MET A 326 10.26 15.93 -2.40
C MET A 326 9.92 17.31 -2.94
N GLY A 327 9.44 18.25 -2.10
CA GLY A 327 9.05 19.61 -2.50
C GLY A 327 7.81 19.64 -3.39
N GLU A 328 6.89 18.69 -3.22
CA GLU A 328 5.59 18.66 -3.92
C GLU A 328 4.57 19.55 -3.23
N GLU A 329 3.59 20.05 -3.97
CA GLU A 329 2.35 20.52 -3.39
C GLU A 329 1.54 19.34 -2.83
N LEU A 330 0.83 19.59 -1.73
CA LEU A 330 0.01 18.56 -1.07
C LEU A 330 -1.03 18.04 -2.08
N ARG A 331 -0.89 16.79 -2.47
CA ARG A 331 -1.94 16.11 -3.23
C ARG A 331 -3.14 15.94 -2.32
N GLU A 332 -4.28 16.44 -2.75
CA GLU A 332 -5.54 16.22 -2.06
C GLU A 332 -5.92 14.74 -2.17
N TRP A 333 -5.59 14.02 -1.11
CA TRP A 333 -6.19 12.74 -0.84
C TRP A 333 -7.39 12.98 0.09
N ILE A 334 -8.53 12.49 -0.32
CA ILE A 334 -9.78 12.60 0.45
C ILE A 334 -9.65 12.01 1.85
#